data_d69361db4783fd5bdf37f3a0c6696ed7
#
_entry.id   d69361db4783fd5bdf37f3a0c6696ed7
#
_cell.length_a   1.000
_cell.length_b   1.000
_cell.length_c   1.000
_cell.angle_alpha   90.00
_cell.angle_beta   90.00
_cell.angle_gamma   90.00
#
_symmetry.space_group_name_H-M   'P 1'
#
loop_
_entity.id
_entity.type
_entity.pdbx_description
1 polymer ?
#
loop_
_entity_poly.entity_id
_entity_poly.type
_entity_poly.pdbx_seq_one_letter_code
_entity_poly.pdbx_strand_id
1 'polypeptide(L)'
;MLTGFGKHKKNLLKYLYKTNKYELIELSNGYPWSSENLKYTPWDNYGSLPDNPETQQEIMSDAVRKNAAGYGSEMIDEAIEKLKPDIYLGIEDIWAFRNFYQKSWWNKIHCIIHTTLDSLPILNDAIEAGKDIKNYYVWATFAEKALNKLGHKHVKTIHGSVDTQNFFKLQDESKKKLRSFFKTEDNFIIGFVFRNQLRKSVPNLLDGFKIFNKKNPEAKARLLLHTHWNEGWNIPELLKEKEIDFNLILTTYFCKKCSRYNIKPFTGQNIDCDFCRTKNSCETTNIKNGVNEQQLNEIYNLMDVYCHPFTSGGQELPIQEAKLAELITLVTNYSCGEDSCSKESGGFPLNWSEYREPGTQFIKATTGSKHISEQLEKVYKMPQKQKEALGKKSRQYVIDNYSVEVIGKKFEEIFDSFPDVEYDYKKEEKNLNPFFNPDESLGDKEWVESLYVNMLNEIDAKGVEHWIKRLNSDLKRPHVLAYFRKISKQKNDQQEMLKIQTELQAKSDEKRIAFIEPTNEQQIIASSSILPSLSKKYPNYKLYYITKPQYFDLINSHPSVYKVLTYSSEMDNVLNLEGKADKKPMFDMVFAPHLGMKNNYFRNCQDQIDYNIYECS
;
A
#
# COMPACT_ATOMS: atom_id res chain seq x y z
N MET A 1 -9.54 2.38 -1.00
CA MET A 1 -8.42 2.97 -0.23
C MET A 1 -8.91 3.28 1.17
N LEU A 2 -8.59 2.41 2.14
CA LEU A 2 -9.21 2.46 3.47
C LEU A 2 -8.20 2.80 4.59
N THR A 3 -6.89 2.90 4.24
CA THR A 3 -5.83 3.34 5.15
C THR A 3 -5.73 4.86 5.22
N GLY A 4 -5.05 5.39 6.25
CA GLY A 4 -4.79 6.82 6.37
C GLY A 4 -4.02 7.39 5.17
N PHE A 5 -2.94 6.72 4.75
CA PHE A 5 -2.19 7.09 3.54
C PHE A 5 -3.06 7.06 2.28
N GLY A 6 -3.87 6.01 2.11
CA GLY A 6 -4.76 5.90 0.96
C GLY A 6 -5.84 6.99 0.91
N LYS A 7 -6.42 7.38 2.07
CA LYS A 7 -7.36 8.50 2.14
C LYS A 7 -6.69 9.82 1.76
N HIS A 8 -5.52 10.10 2.36
CA HIS A 8 -4.77 11.31 2.05
C HIS A 8 -4.37 11.37 0.57
N LYS A 9 -3.78 10.29 0.02
CA LYS A 9 -3.40 10.20 -1.39
C LYS A 9 -4.60 10.47 -2.31
N LYS A 10 -5.72 9.80 -2.08
CA LYS A 10 -6.96 10.01 -2.85
C LYS A 10 -7.42 11.47 -2.83
N ASN A 11 -7.40 12.10 -1.66
CA ASN A 11 -7.82 13.49 -1.52
C ASN A 11 -6.89 14.45 -2.26
N LEU A 12 -5.57 14.26 -2.12
CA LEU A 12 -4.56 15.06 -2.81
C LEU A 12 -4.65 14.90 -4.34
N LEU A 13 -4.74 13.67 -4.84
CA LEU A 13 -4.88 13.42 -6.28
C LEU A 13 -6.16 14.04 -6.86
N LYS A 14 -7.28 13.95 -6.15
CA LYS A 14 -8.53 14.62 -6.57
C LYS A 14 -8.39 16.15 -6.63
N TYR A 15 -7.69 16.73 -5.66
CA TYR A 15 -7.42 18.16 -5.66
C TYR A 15 -6.57 18.54 -6.88
N LEU A 16 -5.43 17.91 -7.05
CA LEU A 16 -4.51 18.17 -8.16
C LEU A 16 -5.17 17.95 -9.54
N TYR A 17 -5.96 16.88 -9.68
CA TYR A 17 -6.73 16.63 -10.90
C TYR A 17 -7.68 17.79 -11.26
N LYS A 18 -8.38 18.32 -10.26
CA LYS A 18 -9.31 19.44 -10.45
C LYS A 18 -8.62 20.75 -10.86
N THR A 19 -7.32 20.93 -10.57
CA THR A 19 -6.57 22.12 -11.00
C THR A 19 -6.31 22.13 -12.50
N ASN A 20 -6.38 20.97 -13.16
CA ASN A 20 -6.06 20.77 -14.58
C ASN A 20 -4.66 21.29 -14.98
N LYS A 21 -3.72 21.33 -14.03
CA LYS A 21 -2.34 21.78 -14.25
C LYS A 21 -1.37 20.62 -14.46
N TYR A 22 -1.70 19.44 -13.95
CA TYR A 22 -0.79 18.30 -13.86
C TYR A 22 -1.39 17.09 -14.58
N GLU A 23 -0.55 16.39 -15.31
CA GLU A 23 -0.82 15.02 -15.74
C GLU A 23 -0.51 14.09 -14.57
N LEU A 24 -1.52 13.38 -14.08
CA LEU A 24 -1.39 12.56 -12.89
C LEU A 24 -1.23 11.09 -13.25
N ILE A 25 -0.22 10.47 -12.66
CA ILE A 25 0.02 9.04 -12.75
C ILE A 25 0.09 8.47 -11.34
N GLU A 26 -0.71 7.46 -11.04
CA GLU A 26 -0.72 6.80 -9.73
C GLU A 26 -0.05 5.43 -9.82
N LEU A 27 0.88 5.14 -8.91
CA LEU A 27 1.39 3.80 -8.66
C LEU A 27 0.73 3.25 -7.39
N SER A 28 -0.14 2.26 -7.57
CA SER A 28 -0.97 1.70 -6.49
C SER A 28 -0.31 0.49 -5.84
N ASN A 29 -0.08 0.56 -4.52
CA ASN A 29 0.58 -0.47 -3.74
C ASN A 29 -0.18 -1.79 -3.72
N GLY A 30 0.56 -2.89 -3.96
CA GLY A 30 0.06 -4.26 -3.80
C GLY A 30 -0.87 -4.77 -4.91
N TYR A 31 -0.99 -4.05 -6.02
CA TYR A 31 -1.73 -4.49 -7.21
C TYR A 31 -0.77 -4.87 -8.34
N PRO A 32 -1.12 -5.85 -9.18
CA PRO A 32 -0.45 -6.08 -10.46
C PRO A 32 -0.46 -4.81 -11.33
N TRP A 33 0.56 -4.61 -12.16
CA TRP A 33 0.75 -3.41 -12.98
C TRP A 33 -0.50 -3.03 -13.79
N SER A 34 -1.12 -4.01 -14.45
CA SER A 34 -2.29 -3.80 -15.30
C SER A 34 -3.61 -4.25 -14.67
N SER A 35 -3.73 -4.21 -13.35
CA SER A 35 -4.95 -4.66 -12.65
C SER A 35 -6.19 -3.88 -13.07
N GLU A 36 -7.26 -4.60 -13.45
CA GLU A 36 -8.58 -4.04 -13.76
C GLU A 36 -9.15 -3.17 -12.63
N ASN A 37 -8.82 -3.49 -11.38
CA ASN A 37 -9.28 -2.72 -10.22
C ASN A 37 -8.75 -1.28 -10.17
N LEU A 38 -7.78 -0.93 -11.01
CA LEU A 38 -7.16 0.39 -11.06
C LEU A 38 -7.78 1.31 -12.12
N LYS A 39 -8.64 0.81 -12.99
CA LYS A 39 -9.26 1.55 -14.10
C LYS A 39 -10.32 2.59 -13.69
N TYR A 40 -10.68 2.68 -12.42
CA TYR A 40 -11.76 3.54 -11.94
C TYR A 40 -11.32 4.95 -11.51
N THR A 41 -10.06 5.30 -11.73
CA THR A 41 -9.56 6.66 -11.50
C THR A 41 -9.61 7.48 -12.80
N PRO A 42 -9.85 8.80 -12.73
CA PRO A 42 -9.84 9.63 -13.94
C PRO A 42 -8.43 9.97 -14.45
N TRP A 43 -7.39 9.50 -13.77
CA TRP A 43 -5.97 9.59 -14.12
C TRP A 43 -5.40 8.19 -14.36
N ASP A 44 -4.24 8.13 -14.99
CA ASP A 44 -3.52 6.88 -15.22
C ASP A 44 -3.12 6.22 -13.91
N ASN A 45 -3.39 4.93 -13.79
CA ASN A 45 -3.15 4.19 -12.56
C ASN A 45 -2.58 2.79 -12.84
N TYR A 46 -1.41 2.54 -12.31
CA TYR A 46 -0.67 1.29 -12.48
C TYR A 46 -0.43 0.62 -11.12
N GLY A 47 -0.26 -0.70 -11.13
CA GLY A 47 0.08 -1.45 -9.92
C GLY A 47 1.58 -1.46 -9.63
N SER A 48 1.93 -1.74 -8.39
CA SER A 48 3.31 -1.81 -7.90
C SER A 48 3.96 -3.19 -8.07
N LEU A 49 3.21 -4.19 -8.54
CA LEU A 49 3.69 -5.55 -8.75
C LEU A 49 3.73 -5.89 -10.24
N PRO A 50 4.68 -6.71 -10.70
CA PRO A 50 4.69 -7.19 -12.07
C PRO A 50 3.43 -8.00 -12.40
N ASP A 51 3.02 -8.02 -13.67
CA ASP A 51 1.84 -8.79 -14.11
C ASP A 51 2.11 -10.30 -14.19
N ASN A 52 3.38 -10.71 -14.32
CA ASN A 52 3.74 -12.12 -14.46
C ASN A 52 3.43 -12.90 -13.17
N PRO A 53 2.56 -13.94 -13.22
CA PRO A 53 2.18 -14.71 -12.04
C PRO A 53 3.34 -15.49 -11.40
N GLU A 54 4.32 -15.96 -12.18
CA GLU A 54 5.48 -16.68 -11.65
C GLU A 54 6.37 -15.75 -10.86
N THR A 55 6.66 -14.56 -11.42
CA THR A 55 7.41 -13.52 -10.71
C THR A 55 6.67 -13.09 -9.44
N GLN A 56 5.34 -12.97 -9.49
CA GLN A 56 4.55 -12.70 -8.28
C GLN A 56 4.67 -13.83 -7.25
N GLN A 57 4.65 -15.08 -7.69
CA GLN A 57 4.80 -16.22 -6.78
C GLN A 57 6.20 -16.27 -6.15
N GLU A 58 7.25 -15.99 -6.92
CA GLU A 58 8.61 -15.85 -6.39
C GLU A 58 8.71 -14.74 -5.36
N ILE A 59 8.17 -13.55 -5.67
CA ILE A 59 8.09 -12.42 -4.74
C ILE A 59 7.35 -12.82 -3.46
N MET A 60 6.22 -13.52 -3.58
CA MET A 60 5.39 -13.92 -2.43
C MET A 60 6.04 -15.00 -1.57
N SER A 61 6.98 -15.77 -2.10
CA SER A 61 7.73 -16.79 -1.36
C SER A 61 8.82 -16.22 -0.46
N ASP A 62 9.32 -15.02 -0.73
CA ASP A 62 10.31 -14.29 0.06
C ASP A 62 9.64 -13.16 0.87
N ALA A 63 9.66 -13.30 2.19
CA ALA A 63 8.97 -12.35 3.07
C ALA A 63 9.54 -10.91 3.00
N VAL A 64 10.84 -10.76 2.78
CA VAL A 64 11.51 -9.44 2.67
C VAL A 64 11.21 -8.82 1.31
N ARG A 65 11.38 -9.59 0.23
CA ARG A 65 11.08 -9.15 -1.14
C ARG A 65 9.60 -8.81 -1.31
N LYS A 66 8.70 -9.65 -0.78
CA LYS A 66 7.24 -9.42 -0.77
C LYS A 66 6.87 -8.07 -0.17
N ASN A 67 7.47 -7.75 0.97
CA ASN A 67 7.20 -6.47 1.63
C ASN A 67 7.65 -5.30 0.76
N ALA A 68 8.87 -5.31 0.26
CA ALA A 68 9.43 -4.27 -0.61
C ALA A 68 8.64 -4.14 -1.93
N ALA A 69 8.34 -5.26 -2.59
CA ALA A 69 7.59 -5.30 -3.84
C ALA A 69 6.18 -4.74 -3.70
N GLY A 70 5.50 -5.01 -2.57
CA GLY A 70 4.20 -4.43 -2.27
C GLY A 70 4.19 -2.90 -2.30
N TYR A 71 5.33 -2.27 -2.03
CA TYR A 71 5.52 -0.81 -2.07
C TYR A 71 6.23 -0.31 -3.34
N GLY A 72 6.39 -1.15 -4.34
CA GLY A 72 6.84 -0.75 -5.67
C GLY A 72 8.31 -0.98 -5.99
N SER A 73 9.10 -1.62 -5.11
CA SER A 73 10.53 -1.85 -5.34
C SER A 73 10.85 -2.59 -6.63
N GLU A 74 9.95 -3.45 -7.10
CA GLU A 74 10.12 -4.24 -8.33
C GLU A 74 9.78 -3.45 -9.60
N MET A 75 8.83 -2.49 -9.51
CA MET A 75 8.28 -1.81 -10.69
C MET A 75 8.71 -0.35 -10.81
N ILE A 76 9.30 0.25 -9.78
CA ILE A 76 9.55 1.70 -9.77
C ILE A 76 10.50 2.15 -10.87
N ASP A 77 11.57 1.39 -11.15
CA ASP A 77 12.54 1.75 -12.19
C ASP A 77 11.90 1.72 -13.57
N GLU A 78 11.12 0.66 -13.85
CA GLU A 78 10.37 0.53 -15.09
C GLU A 78 9.29 1.63 -15.21
N ALA A 79 8.62 1.97 -14.11
CA ALA A 79 7.63 3.04 -14.07
C ALA A 79 8.26 4.40 -14.43
N ILE A 80 9.38 4.76 -13.79
CA ILE A 80 10.09 6.00 -14.08
C ILE A 80 10.57 6.06 -15.54
N GLU A 81 11.13 4.95 -16.04
CA GLU A 81 11.63 4.89 -17.42
C GLU A 81 10.52 5.01 -18.48
N LYS A 82 9.40 4.33 -18.28
CA LYS A 82 8.27 4.31 -19.22
C LYS A 82 7.43 5.58 -19.17
N LEU A 83 7.15 6.06 -17.97
CA LEU A 83 6.18 7.12 -17.74
C LEU A 83 6.84 8.51 -17.70
N LYS A 84 8.14 8.58 -17.53
CA LYS A 84 8.97 9.81 -17.52
C LYS A 84 8.32 10.95 -16.72
N PRO A 85 8.05 10.75 -15.42
CA PRO A 85 7.44 11.80 -14.61
C PRO A 85 8.46 12.90 -14.30
N ASP A 86 8.03 14.16 -14.27
CA ASP A 86 8.84 15.28 -13.79
C ASP A 86 9.00 15.22 -12.26
N ILE A 87 7.95 14.77 -11.59
CA ILE A 87 7.87 14.72 -10.13
C ILE A 87 7.51 13.32 -9.66
N TYR A 88 8.29 12.77 -8.74
CA TYR A 88 7.94 11.59 -7.96
C TYR A 88 7.51 12.02 -6.55
N LEU A 89 6.27 11.71 -6.17
CA LEU A 89 5.75 11.93 -4.82
C LEU A 89 5.49 10.60 -4.12
N GLY A 90 6.34 10.25 -3.17
CA GLY A 90 6.18 9.07 -2.32
C GLY A 90 5.36 9.39 -1.07
N ILE A 91 4.21 8.72 -0.89
CA ILE A 91 3.33 8.88 0.28
C ILE A 91 3.17 7.53 0.95
N GLU A 92 4.03 7.20 1.91
CA GLU A 92 4.01 5.95 2.68
C GLU A 92 4.94 6.07 3.91
N ASP A 93 5.03 5.04 4.73
CA ASP A 93 6.04 4.96 5.78
C ASP A 93 7.46 4.98 5.20
N ILE A 94 8.40 5.65 5.89
CA ILE A 94 9.76 5.88 5.37
C ILE A 94 10.50 4.58 5.00
N TRP A 95 10.27 3.50 5.71
CA TRP A 95 10.88 2.21 5.42
C TRP A 95 10.44 1.59 4.08
N ALA A 96 9.32 2.05 3.50
CA ALA A 96 8.88 1.63 2.18
C ALA A 96 9.78 2.14 1.05
N PHE A 97 10.54 3.22 1.30
CA PHE A 97 11.40 3.90 0.32
C PHE A 97 12.89 3.58 0.49
N ARG A 98 13.25 2.52 1.22
CA ARG A 98 14.62 2.19 1.64
C ARG A 98 15.70 2.37 0.56
N ASN A 99 15.42 1.98 -0.67
CA ASN A 99 16.40 2.00 -1.76
C ASN A 99 16.08 3.03 -2.84
N PHE A 100 14.97 3.76 -2.73
CA PHE A 100 14.53 4.66 -3.81
C PHE A 100 15.46 5.87 -3.96
N TYR A 101 15.87 6.47 -2.86
CA TYR A 101 16.78 7.63 -2.87
C TYR A 101 18.23 7.29 -3.28
N GLN A 102 18.57 6.00 -3.44
CA GLN A 102 19.85 5.52 -3.96
C GLN A 102 19.80 5.16 -5.45
N LYS A 103 18.63 5.21 -6.07
CA LYS A 103 18.47 4.85 -7.48
C LYS A 103 19.00 5.93 -8.42
N SER A 104 19.47 5.52 -9.60
CA SER A 104 20.11 6.40 -10.59
C SER A 104 19.21 7.55 -11.07
N TRP A 105 17.90 7.36 -11.07
CA TRP A 105 16.92 8.36 -11.47
C TRP A 105 16.57 9.37 -10.36
N TRP A 106 16.84 9.07 -9.09
CA TRP A 106 16.37 9.87 -7.94
C TRP A 106 16.75 11.36 -8.01
N ASN A 107 17.96 11.65 -8.44
CA ASN A 107 18.46 13.04 -8.57
C ASN A 107 18.26 13.63 -9.97
N LYS A 108 17.61 12.90 -10.89
CA LYS A 108 17.34 13.34 -12.27
C LYS A 108 15.94 13.90 -12.44
N ILE A 109 15.05 13.59 -11.52
CA ILE A 109 13.68 14.12 -11.43
C ILE A 109 13.48 14.75 -10.05
N HIS A 110 12.35 15.46 -9.85
CA HIS A 110 12.03 16.07 -8.57
C HIS A 110 11.37 15.06 -7.64
N CYS A 111 12.10 14.55 -6.67
CA CYS A 111 11.61 13.55 -5.74
C CYS A 111 11.19 14.19 -4.41
N ILE A 112 10.00 13.83 -3.96
CA ILE A 112 9.40 14.28 -2.70
C ILE A 112 9.01 13.05 -1.89
N ILE A 113 9.36 13.04 -0.61
CA ILE A 113 8.85 12.05 0.34
C ILE A 113 7.96 12.75 1.36
N HIS A 114 6.75 12.22 1.51
CA HIS A 114 5.75 12.68 2.46
C HIS A 114 5.31 11.52 3.35
N THR A 115 5.88 11.41 4.54
CA THR A 115 5.85 10.22 5.39
C THR A 115 5.42 10.52 6.83
N THR A 116 5.22 9.47 7.61
CA THR A 116 4.95 9.56 9.05
C THR A 116 6.12 9.01 9.86
N LEU A 117 6.36 9.64 11.01
CA LEU A 117 7.24 9.13 12.06
C LEU A 117 6.49 9.28 13.38
N ASP A 118 6.44 8.23 14.16
CA ASP A 118 5.49 8.14 15.26
C ASP A 118 6.10 7.98 16.65
N SER A 119 7.42 7.79 16.76
CA SER A 119 8.08 7.49 18.05
C SER A 119 9.50 8.04 18.14
N LEU A 120 10.02 8.17 19.37
CA LEU A 120 11.42 8.41 19.68
C LEU A 120 12.08 7.11 20.20
N PRO A 121 13.40 6.92 20.01
CA PRO A 121 14.26 7.68 19.08
C PRO A 121 13.75 7.57 17.65
N ILE A 122 14.07 8.55 16.82
CA ILE A 122 13.70 8.50 15.39
C ILE A 122 14.32 7.24 14.76
N LEU A 123 13.55 6.59 13.91
CA LEU A 123 13.96 5.41 13.13
C LEU A 123 15.22 5.70 12.32
N ASN A 124 16.22 4.84 12.38
CA ASN A 124 17.49 5.03 11.67
C ASN A 124 17.29 5.24 10.17
N ASP A 125 16.38 4.47 9.55
CA ASP A 125 16.05 4.63 8.12
C ASP A 125 15.60 6.07 7.81
N ALA A 126 14.86 6.73 8.72
CA ALA A 126 14.43 8.11 8.55
C ALA A 126 15.58 9.13 8.71
N ILE A 127 16.53 8.84 9.59
CA ILE A 127 17.72 9.68 9.78
C ILE A 127 18.64 9.59 8.58
N GLU A 128 18.90 8.38 8.08
CA GLU A 128 19.72 8.17 6.88
C GLU A 128 19.07 8.79 5.64
N ALA A 129 17.76 8.55 5.45
CA ALA A 129 16.98 9.17 4.37
C ALA A 129 17.05 10.70 4.42
N GLY A 130 17.11 11.30 5.61
CA GLY A 130 17.24 12.75 5.78
C GLY A 130 18.53 13.33 5.26
N LYS A 131 19.57 12.54 4.98
CA LYS A 131 20.81 13.00 4.36
C LYS A 131 20.67 13.21 2.85
N ASP A 132 19.86 12.37 2.19
CA ASP A 132 19.80 12.27 0.74
C ASP A 132 18.52 12.86 0.15
N ILE A 133 17.42 12.88 0.92
CA ILE A 133 16.13 13.38 0.45
C ILE A 133 16.03 14.90 0.68
N LYS A 134 16.08 15.68 -0.39
CA LYS A 134 15.99 17.14 -0.34
C LYS A 134 14.59 17.65 0.03
N ASN A 135 13.56 17.08 -0.56
CA ASN A 135 12.15 17.45 -0.31
C ASN A 135 11.51 16.42 0.62
N TYR A 136 11.82 16.53 1.89
CA TYR A 136 11.41 15.59 2.92
C TYR A 136 10.37 16.23 3.85
N TYR A 137 9.15 15.72 3.77
CA TYR A 137 8.02 16.22 4.55
C TYR A 137 7.47 15.14 5.47
N VAL A 138 7.11 15.55 6.68
CA VAL A 138 6.52 14.68 7.71
C VAL A 138 5.14 15.17 8.11
N TRP A 139 4.27 14.26 8.54
CA TRP A 139 2.87 14.59 8.81
C TRP A 139 2.65 15.30 10.15
N ALA A 140 3.57 15.20 11.10
CA ALA A 140 3.44 15.77 12.43
C ALA A 140 4.62 16.66 12.80
N THR A 141 4.35 17.78 13.51
CA THR A 141 5.38 18.71 13.97
C THR A 141 6.37 18.07 14.94
N PHE A 142 5.94 17.06 15.67
CA PHE A 142 6.77 16.20 16.51
C PHE A 142 7.96 15.62 15.72
N ALA A 143 7.69 15.05 14.54
CA ALA A 143 8.70 14.42 13.70
C ALA A 143 9.69 15.46 13.11
N GLU A 144 9.16 16.61 12.64
CA GLU A 144 10.01 17.73 12.19
C GLU A 144 10.95 18.20 13.28
N LYS A 145 10.43 18.46 14.48
CA LYS A 145 11.24 18.89 15.63
C LYS A 145 12.34 17.87 15.98
N ALA A 146 12.00 16.58 15.93
CA ALA A 146 12.95 15.52 16.24
C ALA A 146 14.06 15.40 15.19
N LEU A 147 13.73 15.40 13.89
CA LEU A 147 14.71 15.37 12.80
C LEU A 147 15.56 16.63 12.76
N ASN A 148 14.97 17.80 13.00
CA ASN A 148 15.70 19.07 13.06
C ASN A 148 16.73 19.10 14.22
N LYS A 149 16.44 18.46 15.36
CA LYS A 149 17.41 18.29 16.46
C LYS A 149 18.59 17.39 16.06
N LEU A 150 18.37 16.44 15.17
CA LEU A 150 19.38 15.55 14.61
C LEU A 150 20.16 16.16 13.44
N GLY A 151 19.90 17.43 13.11
CA GLY A 151 20.64 18.16 12.06
C GLY A 151 19.90 18.31 10.73
N HIS A 152 18.79 17.63 10.51
CA HIS A 152 18.02 17.65 9.25
C HIS A 152 17.07 18.87 9.19
N LYS A 153 17.63 20.08 9.10
CA LYS A 153 16.89 21.37 9.16
C LYS A 153 15.96 21.62 7.97
N HIS A 154 16.14 20.91 6.86
CA HIS A 154 15.32 21.01 5.65
C HIS A 154 13.99 20.25 5.78
N VAL A 155 13.89 19.30 6.71
CA VAL A 155 12.64 18.56 6.95
C VAL A 155 11.58 19.51 7.49
N LYS A 156 10.39 19.49 6.89
CA LYS A 156 9.25 20.34 7.21
C LYS A 156 7.98 19.51 7.41
N THR A 157 7.03 20.10 8.12
CA THR A 157 5.71 19.49 8.32
C THR A 157 4.74 19.91 7.23
N ILE A 158 4.18 18.91 6.56
CA ILE A 158 2.93 19.01 5.80
C ILE A 158 2.00 17.93 6.35
N HIS A 159 0.87 18.32 6.91
CA HIS A 159 -0.07 17.36 7.47
C HIS A 159 -0.72 16.49 6.39
N GLY A 160 -1.15 15.28 6.75
CA GLY A 160 -2.03 14.49 5.91
C GLY A 160 -3.42 15.13 5.83
N SER A 161 -3.98 15.23 4.63
CA SER A 161 -5.25 15.93 4.39
C SER A 161 -6.47 15.15 4.87
N VAL A 162 -7.50 15.88 5.27
CA VAL A 162 -8.84 15.38 5.57
C VAL A 162 -9.89 16.06 4.70
N ASP A 163 -10.90 15.31 4.30
CA ASP A 163 -12.04 15.85 3.57
C ASP A 163 -12.98 16.59 4.54
N THR A 164 -13.05 17.91 4.40
CA THR A 164 -13.86 18.77 5.26
C THR A 164 -15.32 18.85 4.83
N GLN A 165 -15.67 18.33 3.66
CA GLN A 165 -17.04 18.33 3.14
C GLN A 165 -17.84 17.13 3.64
N ASN A 166 -17.18 15.99 3.82
CA ASN A 166 -17.84 14.77 4.28
C ASN A 166 -18.00 14.68 5.81
N PHE A 167 -17.24 15.50 6.56
CA PHE A 167 -17.30 15.52 8.02
C PHE A 167 -17.74 16.90 8.53
N PHE A 168 -18.87 16.92 9.21
CA PHE A 168 -19.48 18.13 9.76
C PHE A 168 -20.47 17.79 10.87
N LYS A 169 -20.78 18.77 11.72
CA LYS A 169 -21.82 18.66 12.72
C LYS A 169 -23.19 18.64 12.04
N LEU A 170 -24.00 17.63 12.32
CA LEU A 170 -25.40 17.59 11.88
C LEU A 170 -26.21 18.65 12.61
N GLN A 171 -27.27 19.12 11.95
CA GLN A 171 -28.28 19.98 12.60
C GLN A 171 -28.94 19.23 13.76
N ASP A 172 -29.30 19.94 14.81
CA ASP A 172 -29.81 19.35 16.06
C ASP A 172 -31.00 18.43 15.85
N GLU A 173 -31.93 18.79 14.95
CA GLU A 173 -33.07 17.96 14.57
C GLU A 173 -32.63 16.61 13.94
N SER A 174 -31.64 16.65 13.04
CA SER A 174 -31.11 15.47 12.39
C SER A 174 -30.36 14.59 13.40
N LYS A 175 -29.57 15.19 14.29
CA LYS A 175 -28.89 14.48 15.38
C LYS A 175 -29.89 13.79 16.32
N LYS A 176 -30.97 14.50 16.71
CA LYS A 176 -32.05 13.93 17.54
C LYS A 176 -32.70 12.72 16.87
N LYS A 177 -33.10 12.83 15.59
CA LYS A 177 -33.67 11.71 14.82
C LYS A 177 -32.70 10.51 14.74
N LEU A 178 -31.42 10.76 14.50
CA LEU A 178 -30.39 9.74 14.43
C LEU A 178 -30.23 9.01 15.79
N ARG A 179 -30.18 9.76 16.89
CA ARG A 179 -30.07 9.17 18.25
C ARG A 179 -31.32 8.38 18.63
N SER A 180 -32.50 8.87 18.27
CA SER A 180 -33.77 8.18 18.47
C SER A 180 -33.82 6.86 17.68
N PHE A 181 -33.38 6.89 16.44
CA PHE A 181 -33.31 5.68 15.61
C PHE A 181 -32.47 4.58 16.26
N PHE A 182 -31.33 4.93 16.89
CA PHE A 182 -30.46 3.98 17.58
C PHE A 182 -30.76 3.81 19.07
N LYS A 183 -31.83 4.44 19.59
CA LYS A 183 -32.27 4.38 21.01
C LYS A 183 -31.16 4.82 21.98
N THR A 184 -30.53 5.96 21.69
CA THR A 184 -29.41 6.51 22.45
C THR A 184 -29.63 7.97 22.91
N GLU A 185 -30.88 8.44 22.92
CA GLU A 185 -31.27 9.84 23.22
C GLU A 185 -30.77 10.29 24.59
N ASP A 186 -30.94 9.41 25.59
CA ASP A 186 -30.65 9.71 27.00
C ASP A 186 -29.20 9.36 27.42
N ASN A 187 -28.37 8.90 26.49
CA ASN A 187 -27.03 8.46 26.82
C ASN A 187 -25.98 9.55 26.61
N PHE A 188 -24.98 9.63 27.48
CA PHE A 188 -23.74 10.30 27.18
C PHE A 188 -22.82 9.34 26.44
N ILE A 189 -22.57 9.60 25.15
CA ILE A 189 -21.84 8.69 24.28
C ILE A 189 -20.38 9.16 24.16
N ILE A 190 -19.47 8.32 24.65
CA ILE A 190 -18.03 8.44 24.49
C ILE A 190 -17.65 7.64 23.24
N GLY A 191 -17.02 8.25 22.26
CA GLY A 191 -16.71 7.60 21.00
C GLY A 191 -15.22 7.35 20.77
N PHE A 192 -14.91 6.26 20.07
CA PHE A 192 -13.59 5.94 19.59
C PHE A 192 -13.66 5.23 18.23
N VAL A 193 -13.13 5.86 17.19
CA VAL A 193 -13.03 5.35 15.83
C VAL A 193 -11.58 4.96 15.57
N PHE A 194 -11.32 3.68 15.33
CA PHE A 194 -9.95 3.20 15.20
C PHE A 194 -9.86 1.84 14.49
N ARG A 195 -8.71 1.55 13.90
CA ARG A 195 -8.34 0.16 13.61
C ARG A 195 -7.86 -0.49 14.91
N ASN A 196 -8.37 -1.65 15.25
CA ASN A 196 -8.01 -2.37 16.48
C ASN A 196 -6.57 -2.89 16.42
N GLN A 197 -5.63 -2.01 16.75
CA GLN A 197 -4.20 -2.29 16.88
C GLN A 197 -3.78 -2.11 18.34
N LEU A 198 -2.74 -2.82 18.78
CA LEU A 198 -2.26 -2.77 20.17
C LEU A 198 -1.90 -1.34 20.61
N ARG A 199 -1.38 -0.53 19.71
CA ARG A 199 -1.04 0.87 19.98
C ARG A 199 -2.23 1.78 20.32
N LYS A 200 -3.47 1.32 20.20
CA LYS A 200 -4.70 2.11 20.45
C LYS A 200 -5.17 2.10 21.90
N SER A 201 -4.37 1.60 22.83
CA SER A 201 -4.58 1.68 24.29
C SER A 201 -6.02 1.37 24.75
N VAL A 202 -6.70 0.41 24.12
CA VAL A 202 -8.06 0.02 24.46
C VAL A 202 -8.23 -0.35 25.93
N PRO A 203 -7.31 -1.11 26.58
CA PRO A 203 -7.42 -1.43 28.01
C PRO A 203 -7.52 -0.19 28.90
N ASN A 204 -6.71 0.86 28.63
CA ASN A 204 -6.70 2.08 29.41
C ASN A 204 -7.99 2.89 29.23
N LEU A 205 -8.56 2.90 27.99
CA LEU A 205 -9.85 3.51 27.72
C LEU A 205 -10.98 2.82 28.48
N LEU A 206 -11.02 1.49 28.47
CA LEU A 206 -12.01 0.69 29.20
C LEU A 206 -11.96 0.96 30.70
N ASP A 207 -10.78 1.00 31.30
CA ASP A 207 -10.62 1.32 32.72
C ASP A 207 -11.07 2.76 33.01
N GLY A 208 -10.67 3.73 32.17
CA GLY A 208 -11.11 5.12 32.29
C GLY A 208 -12.63 5.28 32.18
N PHE A 209 -13.25 4.57 31.24
CA PHE A 209 -14.70 4.50 31.09
C PHE A 209 -15.38 3.88 32.32
N LYS A 210 -14.88 2.74 32.85
CA LYS A 210 -15.40 2.09 34.05
C LYS A 210 -15.39 3.04 35.26
N ILE A 211 -14.27 3.75 35.47
CA ILE A 211 -14.13 4.74 36.56
C ILE A 211 -15.13 5.88 36.38
N PHE A 212 -15.23 6.43 35.15
CA PHE A 212 -16.16 7.53 34.84
C PHE A 212 -17.61 7.12 35.08
N ASN A 213 -18.03 5.96 34.55
CA ASN A 213 -19.41 5.46 34.67
C ASN A 213 -19.82 5.18 36.12
N LYS A 214 -18.87 4.67 36.93
CA LYS A 214 -19.11 4.46 38.38
C LYS A 214 -19.31 5.78 39.14
N LYS A 215 -18.60 6.84 38.74
CA LYS A 215 -18.68 8.17 39.40
C LYS A 215 -19.89 8.99 38.97
N ASN A 216 -20.39 8.77 37.75
CA ASN A 216 -21.43 9.58 37.12
C ASN A 216 -22.54 8.68 36.56
N PRO A 217 -23.26 7.91 37.40
CA PRO A 217 -24.28 6.96 36.93
C PRO A 217 -25.45 7.65 36.23
N GLU A 218 -25.73 8.92 36.58
CA GLU A 218 -26.76 9.76 35.96
C GLU A 218 -26.46 10.11 34.49
N ALA A 219 -25.20 10.00 34.07
CA ALA A 219 -24.80 10.22 32.67
C ALA A 219 -25.32 9.09 31.76
N LYS A 220 -25.75 7.96 32.30
CA LYS A 220 -26.14 6.77 31.53
C LYS A 220 -25.14 6.48 30.40
N ALA A 221 -23.85 6.58 30.73
CA ALA A 221 -22.79 6.60 29.72
C ALA A 221 -22.72 5.31 28.90
N ARG A 222 -22.42 5.45 27.62
CA ARG A 222 -22.11 4.37 26.67
C ARG A 222 -20.76 4.65 26.02
N LEU A 223 -20.00 3.58 25.77
CA LEU A 223 -18.77 3.68 24.98
C LEU A 223 -19.03 3.10 23.60
N LEU A 224 -18.92 3.92 22.57
CA LEU A 224 -19.08 3.52 21.17
C LEU A 224 -17.71 3.23 20.55
N LEU A 225 -17.44 1.95 20.28
CA LEU A 225 -16.22 1.48 19.62
C LEU A 225 -16.51 1.18 18.15
N HIS A 226 -16.12 2.08 17.26
CA HIS A 226 -16.20 1.87 15.82
C HIS A 226 -14.90 1.20 15.35
N THR A 227 -14.88 -0.14 15.35
CA THR A 227 -13.70 -0.94 15.03
C THR A 227 -14.07 -2.39 14.71
N HIS A 228 -13.09 -3.13 14.20
CA HIS A 228 -13.17 -4.60 14.08
C HIS A 228 -12.73 -5.26 15.39
N TRP A 229 -13.58 -6.15 15.94
CA TRP A 229 -13.35 -6.72 17.26
C TRP A 229 -12.38 -7.92 17.27
N ASN A 230 -12.13 -8.53 16.11
CA ASN A 230 -11.26 -9.70 15.96
C ASN A 230 -9.83 -9.37 15.51
N GLU A 231 -9.42 -8.10 15.54
CA GLU A 231 -8.05 -7.67 15.29
C GLU A 231 -7.43 -7.17 16.61
N GLY A 232 -6.09 -7.23 16.73
CA GLY A 232 -5.33 -6.61 17.83
C GLY A 232 -5.79 -7.00 19.25
N TRP A 233 -6.43 -6.08 19.97
CA TRP A 233 -6.96 -6.35 21.30
C TRP A 233 -8.17 -7.27 21.26
N ASN A 234 -8.17 -8.32 22.11
CA ASN A 234 -9.36 -9.14 22.36
C ASN A 234 -10.34 -8.38 23.25
N ILE A 235 -11.14 -7.49 22.65
CA ILE A 235 -12.07 -6.60 23.37
C ILE A 235 -13.07 -7.40 24.23
N PRO A 236 -13.71 -8.49 23.74
CA PRO A 236 -14.62 -9.28 24.56
C PRO A 236 -13.98 -9.82 25.86
N GLU A 237 -12.73 -10.28 25.78
CA GLU A 237 -12.02 -10.81 26.96
C GLU A 237 -11.65 -9.69 27.93
N LEU A 238 -11.19 -8.55 27.41
CA LEU A 238 -10.92 -7.35 28.23
C LEU A 238 -12.18 -6.88 28.99
N LEU A 239 -13.37 -6.93 28.37
CA LEU A 239 -14.62 -6.57 29.02
C LEU A 239 -14.94 -7.50 30.19
N LYS A 240 -14.73 -8.82 30.02
CA LYS A 240 -14.92 -9.81 31.09
C LYS A 240 -13.92 -9.61 32.22
N GLU A 241 -12.63 -9.52 31.88
CA GLU A 241 -11.53 -9.28 32.83
C GLU A 241 -11.79 -8.02 33.68
N LYS A 242 -12.24 -6.95 33.04
CA LYS A 242 -12.52 -5.68 33.70
C LYS A 242 -13.92 -5.59 34.30
N GLU A 243 -14.72 -6.65 34.21
CA GLU A 243 -16.12 -6.68 34.72
C GLU A 243 -16.94 -5.48 34.19
N ILE A 244 -16.87 -5.23 32.88
CA ILE A 244 -17.66 -4.21 32.21
C ILE A 244 -18.84 -4.88 31.52
N ASP A 245 -20.06 -4.44 31.82
CA ASP A 245 -21.27 -4.93 31.16
C ASP A 245 -21.22 -4.63 29.65
N PHE A 246 -21.35 -5.68 28.82
CA PHE A 246 -21.39 -5.56 27.36
C PHE A 246 -22.47 -4.61 26.86
N ASN A 247 -23.57 -4.46 27.57
CA ASN A 247 -24.64 -3.52 27.23
C ASN A 247 -24.19 -2.06 27.29
N LEU A 248 -23.10 -1.73 28.00
CA LEU A 248 -22.54 -0.40 28.04
C LEU A 248 -21.66 -0.06 26.83
N ILE A 249 -21.27 -1.08 26.04
CA ILE A 249 -20.34 -0.93 24.93
C ILE A 249 -21.08 -1.10 23.62
N LEU A 250 -21.26 -0.02 22.92
CA LEU A 250 -21.87 0.01 21.58
C LEU A 250 -20.80 -0.27 20.51
N THR A 251 -21.21 -0.94 19.44
CA THR A 251 -20.36 -1.13 18.26
C THR A 251 -21.17 -0.87 16.99
N THR A 252 -20.43 -0.67 15.89
CA THR A 252 -21.01 -0.53 14.56
C THR A 252 -21.03 -1.89 13.86
N TYR A 253 -22.20 -2.35 13.48
CA TYR A 253 -22.41 -3.47 12.59
C TYR A 253 -22.73 -2.99 11.19
N PHE A 254 -22.02 -3.50 10.20
CA PHE A 254 -22.24 -3.18 8.78
C PHE A 254 -22.74 -4.41 8.03
N CYS A 255 -23.82 -4.27 7.26
CA CYS A 255 -24.39 -5.33 6.46
C CYS A 255 -23.77 -5.37 5.06
N LYS A 256 -23.14 -6.51 4.70
CA LYS A 256 -22.55 -6.76 3.38
C LYS A 256 -23.57 -6.83 2.24
N LYS A 257 -24.84 -7.06 2.54
CA LYS A 257 -25.92 -7.23 1.54
C LYS A 257 -26.62 -5.92 1.20
N CYS A 258 -27.02 -5.16 2.20
CA CYS A 258 -27.81 -3.93 1.97
C CYS A 258 -27.01 -2.64 2.23
N SER A 259 -25.73 -2.73 2.61
CA SER A 259 -24.84 -1.60 2.90
C SER A 259 -25.36 -0.64 3.96
N ARG A 260 -26.25 -1.10 4.84
CA ARG A 260 -26.72 -0.36 6.01
C ARG A 260 -25.92 -0.74 7.23
N TYR A 261 -25.82 0.20 8.18
CA TYR A 261 -25.18 -0.04 9.47
C TYR A 261 -26.17 0.05 10.61
N ASN A 262 -25.81 -0.58 11.73
CA ASN A 262 -26.55 -0.49 12.98
C ASN A 262 -25.59 -0.22 14.15
N ILE A 263 -26.08 0.47 15.19
CA ILE A 263 -25.36 0.77 16.42
C ILE A 263 -26.07 0.04 17.57
N LYS A 264 -25.42 -0.94 18.15
CA LYS A 264 -25.98 -1.71 19.28
C LYS A 264 -24.86 -2.40 20.08
N PRO A 265 -25.16 -2.94 21.29
CA PRO A 265 -24.21 -3.72 22.04
C PRO A 265 -23.64 -4.88 21.23
N PHE A 266 -22.38 -5.26 21.52
CA PHE A 266 -21.74 -6.40 20.88
C PHE A 266 -22.37 -7.71 21.32
N THR A 267 -22.91 -8.47 20.38
CA THR A 267 -23.56 -9.77 20.61
C THR A 267 -22.89 -10.92 19.84
N GLY A 268 -21.77 -10.65 19.21
CA GLY A 268 -21.01 -11.60 18.39
C GLY A 268 -20.45 -10.94 17.15
N GLN A 269 -19.49 -11.60 16.48
CA GLN A 269 -18.81 -11.02 15.32
C GLN A 269 -19.71 -10.93 14.08
N ASN A 270 -20.51 -11.96 13.84
CA ASN A 270 -21.45 -12.01 12.73
C ASN A 270 -22.87 -12.14 13.28
N ILE A 271 -23.76 -11.27 12.80
CA ILE A 271 -25.17 -11.24 13.23
C ILE A 271 -26.09 -11.07 12.03
N ASP A 272 -27.38 -11.34 12.26
CA ASP A 272 -28.42 -11.13 11.26
C ASP A 272 -28.65 -9.62 11.05
N CYS A 273 -29.00 -9.25 9.82
CA CYS A 273 -29.30 -7.85 9.52
C CYS A 273 -30.71 -7.47 9.96
N ASP A 274 -30.84 -6.42 10.78
CA ASP A 274 -32.13 -5.91 11.23
C ASP A 274 -32.96 -5.29 10.08
N PHE A 275 -32.33 -4.90 8.97
CA PHE A 275 -32.99 -4.24 7.83
C PHE A 275 -33.41 -5.21 6.74
N CYS A 276 -32.46 -5.95 6.15
CA CYS A 276 -32.75 -6.87 5.04
C CYS A 276 -33.03 -8.31 5.48
N ARG A 277 -32.96 -8.60 6.78
CA ARG A 277 -33.22 -9.89 7.40
C ARG A 277 -32.32 -11.03 6.92
N THR A 278 -31.25 -10.72 6.20
CA THR A 278 -30.28 -11.74 5.77
C THR A 278 -29.48 -12.24 6.96
N LYS A 279 -29.43 -13.55 7.13
CA LYS A 279 -28.70 -14.22 8.23
C LYS A 279 -27.19 -14.00 8.08
N ASN A 280 -26.51 -13.81 9.20
CA ASN A 280 -25.04 -13.66 9.30
C ASN A 280 -24.44 -12.66 8.31
N SER A 281 -25.19 -11.64 7.88
CA SER A 281 -24.76 -10.68 6.88
C SER A 281 -24.15 -9.41 7.44
N CYS A 282 -24.28 -9.16 8.75
CA CYS A 282 -23.66 -8.02 9.42
C CYS A 282 -22.45 -8.47 10.21
N GLU A 283 -21.39 -7.69 10.12
CA GLU A 283 -20.17 -7.84 10.94
C GLU A 283 -19.71 -6.51 11.50
N THR A 284 -18.83 -6.52 12.51
CA THR A 284 -18.18 -5.31 12.98
C THR A 284 -17.28 -4.76 11.87
N THR A 285 -17.20 -3.43 11.76
CA THR A 285 -16.53 -2.74 10.64
C THR A 285 -15.05 -3.10 10.54
N ASN A 286 -14.58 -3.39 9.33
CA ASN A 286 -13.18 -3.70 9.05
C ASN A 286 -12.72 -3.01 7.73
N ILE A 287 -11.45 -3.23 7.34
CA ILE A 287 -10.86 -2.60 6.15
C ILE A 287 -11.59 -2.98 4.86
N LYS A 288 -12.17 -4.19 4.78
CA LYS A 288 -12.85 -4.68 3.57
C LYS A 288 -14.34 -4.34 3.55
N ASN A 289 -14.96 -4.33 4.74
CA ASN A 289 -16.40 -4.16 4.91
C ASN A 289 -16.64 -3.09 5.99
N GLY A 290 -16.99 -1.91 5.57
CA GLY A 290 -17.19 -0.78 6.46
C GLY A 290 -18.16 0.24 5.90
N VAL A 291 -18.54 1.17 6.75
CA VAL A 291 -19.40 2.29 6.41
C VAL A 291 -18.71 3.25 5.43
N ASN A 292 -19.47 3.94 4.61
CA ASN A 292 -18.96 5.04 3.79
C ASN A 292 -18.72 6.31 4.65
N GLU A 293 -18.13 7.35 4.06
CA GLU A 293 -17.78 8.58 4.80
C GLU A 293 -19.00 9.33 5.35
N GLN A 294 -20.12 9.33 4.62
CA GLN A 294 -21.36 9.91 5.10
C GLN A 294 -21.90 9.17 6.32
N GLN A 295 -21.96 7.85 6.27
CA GLN A 295 -22.37 7.02 7.41
C GLN A 295 -21.38 7.17 8.59
N LEU A 296 -20.07 7.33 8.31
CA LEU A 296 -19.08 7.57 9.34
C LEU A 296 -19.30 8.95 10.00
N ASN A 297 -19.66 9.97 9.24
CA ASN A 297 -20.03 11.26 9.79
C ASN A 297 -21.27 11.16 10.70
N GLU A 298 -22.29 10.37 10.34
CA GLU A 298 -23.44 10.10 11.21
C GLU A 298 -22.99 9.46 12.54
N ILE A 299 -22.03 8.51 12.48
CA ILE A 299 -21.49 7.84 13.67
C ILE A 299 -20.75 8.83 14.59
N TYR A 300 -19.93 9.73 14.04
CA TYR A 300 -19.34 10.81 14.83
C TYR A 300 -20.41 11.68 15.50
N ASN A 301 -21.48 12.00 14.79
CA ASN A 301 -22.56 12.82 15.33
C ASN A 301 -23.43 12.13 16.41
N LEU A 302 -23.33 10.81 16.58
CA LEU A 302 -23.91 10.11 17.73
C LEU A 302 -23.15 10.42 19.04
N MET A 303 -21.88 10.79 18.97
CA MET A 303 -21.01 10.98 20.12
C MET A 303 -21.22 12.35 20.78
N ASP A 304 -20.90 12.42 22.08
CA ASP A 304 -20.86 13.66 22.86
C ASP A 304 -19.42 14.11 23.15
N VAL A 305 -18.50 13.15 23.18
CA VAL A 305 -17.06 13.34 23.33
C VAL A 305 -16.31 12.27 22.57
N TYR A 306 -15.19 12.62 21.97
CA TYR A 306 -14.29 11.70 21.30
C TYR A 306 -13.03 11.47 22.13
N CYS A 307 -12.74 10.24 22.50
CA CYS A 307 -11.59 9.89 23.31
C CYS A 307 -10.63 8.98 22.52
N HIS A 308 -9.43 9.47 22.26
CA HIS A 308 -8.42 8.78 21.45
C HIS A 308 -7.12 8.56 22.21
N PRO A 309 -7.08 7.60 23.15
CA PRO A 309 -5.83 7.20 23.78
C PRO A 309 -5.04 6.33 22.79
N PHE A 310 -3.73 6.55 22.72
CA PHE A 310 -2.83 5.75 21.91
C PHE A 310 -1.40 5.81 22.45
N THR A 311 -0.57 4.86 22.04
CA THR A 311 0.83 4.81 22.52
C THR A 311 1.75 5.68 21.68
N SER A 312 1.49 5.81 20.39
CA SER A 312 2.15 6.69 19.42
C SER A 312 1.42 6.67 18.07
N GLY A 313 1.66 7.66 17.23
CA GLY A 313 1.11 7.72 15.88
C GLY A 313 1.76 8.82 15.03
N GLY A 314 1.79 8.62 13.71
CA GLY A 314 2.30 9.60 12.76
C GLY A 314 1.30 10.72 12.46
N GLN A 315 0.03 10.36 12.29
CA GLN A 315 -1.15 11.23 12.30
C GLN A 315 -2.40 10.36 12.44
N GLU A 316 -3.29 10.76 13.32
CA GLU A 316 -4.54 10.05 13.58
C GLU A 316 -5.71 10.80 12.94
N LEU A 317 -6.01 10.50 11.66
CA LEU A 317 -7.10 11.16 10.90
C LEU A 317 -8.45 11.15 11.62
N PRO A 318 -8.86 10.09 12.36
CA PRO A 318 -10.10 10.09 13.11
C PRO A 318 -10.22 11.21 14.15
N ILE A 319 -9.12 11.78 14.65
CA ILE A 319 -9.15 12.94 15.55
C ILE A 319 -9.61 14.18 14.78
N GLN A 320 -9.09 14.40 13.58
CA GLN A 320 -9.49 15.52 12.73
C GLN A 320 -10.94 15.37 12.24
N GLU A 321 -11.34 14.16 11.87
CA GLU A 321 -12.74 13.85 11.50
C GLU A 321 -13.71 14.17 12.66
N ALA A 322 -13.35 13.78 13.90
CA ALA A 322 -14.14 14.10 15.09
C ALA A 322 -14.23 15.61 15.36
N LYS A 323 -13.11 16.34 15.18
CA LYS A 323 -13.09 17.81 15.30
C LYS A 323 -13.95 18.50 14.23
N LEU A 324 -13.98 17.95 13.01
CA LEU A 324 -14.87 18.44 11.94
C LEU A 324 -16.35 18.26 12.29
N ALA A 325 -16.69 17.23 13.05
CA ALA A 325 -18.03 17.03 13.63
C ALA A 325 -18.27 17.89 14.89
N GLU A 326 -17.37 18.83 15.23
CA GLU A 326 -17.41 19.72 16.40
C GLU A 326 -17.40 18.98 17.76
N LEU A 327 -16.84 17.77 17.80
CA LEU A 327 -16.65 17.02 19.05
C LEU A 327 -15.49 17.57 19.87
N ILE A 328 -15.67 17.59 21.18
CA ILE A 328 -14.53 17.73 22.09
C ILE A 328 -13.68 16.47 21.99
N THR A 329 -12.37 16.65 21.76
CA THR A 329 -11.44 15.54 21.59
C THR A 329 -10.49 15.42 22.78
N LEU A 330 -10.38 14.23 23.37
CA LEU A 330 -9.43 13.87 24.42
C LEU A 330 -8.35 13.02 23.77
N VAL A 331 -7.10 13.46 23.75
CA VAL A 331 -6.04 12.84 22.96
C VAL A 331 -4.77 12.70 23.79
N THR A 332 -4.06 11.55 23.66
CA THR A 332 -2.75 11.38 24.31
C THR A 332 -1.78 12.45 23.80
N ASN A 333 -1.22 13.22 24.72
CA ASN A 333 -0.31 14.34 24.39
C ASN A 333 1.11 13.85 24.13
N TYR A 334 1.26 13.02 23.08
CA TYR A 334 2.55 12.47 22.64
C TYR A 334 2.52 12.27 21.14
N SER A 335 3.67 12.34 20.49
CA SER A 335 3.86 12.21 19.05
C SER A 335 2.89 13.11 18.25
N CYS A 336 2.14 12.62 17.27
CA CYS A 336 1.16 13.43 16.52
C CYS A 336 0.01 13.99 17.39
N GLY A 337 -0.18 13.47 18.60
CA GLY A 337 -1.17 13.98 19.55
C GLY A 337 -0.86 15.39 20.04
N GLU A 338 0.43 15.78 20.07
CA GLU A 338 0.83 17.14 20.44
C GLU A 338 0.15 18.20 19.55
N ASP A 339 0.09 17.96 18.23
CA ASP A 339 -0.58 18.86 17.29
C ASP A 339 -2.09 18.96 17.54
N SER A 340 -2.69 17.85 18.00
CA SER A 340 -4.12 17.77 18.27
C SER A 340 -4.53 18.32 19.64
N CYS A 341 -3.58 18.47 20.58
CA CYS A 341 -3.79 18.93 21.96
C CYS A 341 -3.32 20.36 22.18
N SER A 342 -2.77 21.04 21.16
CA SER A 342 -2.35 22.43 21.29
C SER A 342 -3.54 23.33 21.68
N LYS A 343 -3.24 24.44 22.32
CA LYS A 343 -4.28 25.42 22.70
C LYS A 343 -5.05 25.93 21.50
N GLU A 344 -4.38 26.05 20.38
CA GLU A 344 -4.94 26.50 19.10
C GLU A 344 -5.88 25.45 18.52
N SER A 345 -5.49 24.16 18.60
CA SER A 345 -6.26 23.05 18.04
C SER A 345 -7.52 22.69 18.82
N GLY A 346 -7.66 23.18 20.06
CA GLY A 346 -8.85 22.99 20.89
C GLY A 346 -9.06 21.60 21.48
N GLY A 347 -8.11 20.67 21.30
CA GLY A 347 -8.16 19.35 21.92
C GLY A 347 -7.68 19.36 23.37
N PHE A 348 -8.14 18.40 24.16
CA PHE A 348 -7.74 18.23 25.56
C PHE A 348 -6.66 17.15 25.66
N PRO A 349 -5.51 17.47 26.28
CA PRO A 349 -4.44 16.52 26.47
C PRO A 349 -4.80 15.43 27.49
N LEU A 350 -4.50 14.20 27.18
CA LEU A 350 -4.44 13.10 28.13
C LEU A 350 -2.99 12.93 28.56
N ASN A 351 -2.76 12.96 29.89
CA ASN A 351 -1.45 12.73 30.48
C ASN A 351 -1.00 11.28 30.27
N TRP A 352 0.29 11.09 30.16
CA TRP A 352 0.87 9.79 29.87
C TRP A 352 2.18 9.59 30.65
N SER A 353 2.56 8.32 30.78
CA SER A 353 3.85 7.88 31.30
C SER A 353 4.61 7.16 30.19
N GLU A 354 5.93 7.24 30.25
CA GLU A 354 6.82 6.60 29.30
C GLU A 354 6.99 5.11 29.59
N TYR A 355 7.02 4.28 28.52
CA TYR A 355 7.63 2.97 28.56
C TYR A 355 8.45 2.70 27.30
N ARG A 356 9.40 1.76 27.37
CA ARG A 356 10.17 1.30 26.21
C ARG A 356 9.52 0.07 25.63
N GLU A 357 9.20 0.14 24.33
CA GLU A 357 8.63 -0.98 23.61
C GLU A 357 9.67 -2.09 23.43
N PRO A 358 9.40 -3.34 23.85
CA PRO A 358 10.32 -4.46 23.64
C PRO A 358 10.63 -4.66 22.15
N GLY A 359 11.89 -4.94 21.84
CA GLY A 359 12.38 -5.14 20.46
C GLY A 359 12.79 -3.85 19.77
N THR A 360 11.89 -2.90 19.58
CA THR A 360 12.17 -1.62 18.88
C THR A 360 12.88 -0.60 19.75
N GLN A 361 12.74 -0.69 21.07
CA GLN A 361 13.20 0.29 22.05
C GLN A 361 12.57 1.69 21.91
N PHE A 362 11.51 1.82 21.13
CA PHE A 362 10.81 3.08 21.00
C PHE A 362 10.14 3.50 22.31
N ILE A 363 10.19 4.81 22.58
CA ILE A 363 9.41 5.44 23.64
C ILE A 363 7.95 5.44 23.20
N LYS A 364 7.11 4.87 24.04
CA LYS A 364 5.66 4.80 23.86
C LYS A 364 4.96 5.40 25.07
N ALA A 365 3.78 5.97 24.83
CA ALA A 365 2.96 6.56 25.89
C ALA A 365 2.01 5.53 26.50
N THR A 366 1.96 5.46 27.82
CA THR A 366 0.87 4.82 28.56
C THR A 366 -0.06 5.88 29.11
N THR A 367 -1.26 5.98 28.59
CA THR A 367 -2.26 6.98 29.00
C THR A 367 -2.91 6.55 30.31
N GLY A 368 -2.94 7.42 31.31
CA GLY A 368 -3.51 7.11 32.62
C GLY A 368 -5.04 7.01 32.60
N SER A 369 -5.58 5.85 33.01
CA SER A 369 -7.03 5.60 33.05
C SER A 369 -7.77 6.56 33.96
N LYS A 370 -7.19 6.91 35.11
CA LYS A 370 -7.75 7.90 36.04
C LYS A 370 -7.88 9.26 35.36
N HIS A 371 -6.85 9.70 34.63
CA HIS A 371 -6.88 10.97 33.93
C HIS A 371 -7.87 10.96 32.76
N ILE A 372 -8.03 9.82 32.06
CA ILE A 372 -9.12 9.66 31.07
C ILE A 372 -10.48 9.94 31.72
N SER A 373 -10.76 9.31 32.87
CA SER A 373 -12.01 9.51 33.61
C SER A 373 -12.21 10.97 34.03
N GLU A 374 -11.17 11.63 34.53
CA GLU A 374 -11.22 13.04 34.97
C GLU A 374 -11.53 13.98 33.78
N GLN A 375 -10.92 13.75 32.62
CA GLN A 375 -11.19 14.55 31.42
C GLN A 375 -12.59 14.28 30.85
N LEU A 376 -13.07 13.04 30.89
CA LEU A 376 -14.45 12.68 30.52
C LEU A 376 -15.45 13.41 31.44
N GLU A 377 -15.22 13.41 32.75
CA GLU A 377 -16.07 14.10 33.73
C GLU A 377 -16.08 15.63 33.51
N LYS A 378 -14.90 16.20 33.20
CA LYS A 378 -14.79 17.63 32.86
C LYS A 378 -15.62 17.98 31.63
N VAL A 379 -15.58 17.16 30.58
CA VAL A 379 -16.40 17.38 29.37
C VAL A 379 -17.87 17.13 29.66
N TYR A 380 -18.22 16.10 30.42
CA TYR A 380 -19.61 15.82 30.80
C TYR A 380 -20.24 17.01 31.53
N LYS A 381 -19.57 17.58 32.51
CA LYS A 381 -20.02 18.73 33.32
C LYS A 381 -19.88 20.08 32.64
N MET A 382 -19.22 20.13 31.45
CA MET A 382 -18.99 21.39 30.74
C MET A 382 -20.32 21.97 30.22
N PRO A 383 -20.56 23.28 30.39
CA PRO A 383 -21.73 23.94 29.83
C PRO A 383 -21.84 23.78 28.31
N GLN A 384 -23.03 23.57 27.80
CA GLN A 384 -23.26 23.29 26.37
C GLN A 384 -22.71 24.42 25.47
N LYS A 385 -22.92 25.70 25.83
CA LYS A 385 -22.37 26.86 25.11
C LYS A 385 -20.83 26.82 25.00
N GLN A 386 -20.16 26.33 26.04
CA GLN A 386 -18.70 26.18 26.03
C GLN A 386 -18.25 25.02 25.10
N LYS A 387 -18.97 23.90 25.14
CA LYS A 387 -18.71 22.76 24.20
C LYS A 387 -18.82 23.21 22.76
N GLU A 388 -19.87 23.96 22.43
CA GLU A 388 -20.11 24.48 21.09
C GLU A 388 -19.02 25.46 20.63
N ALA A 389 -18.60 26.38 21.50
CA ALA A 389 -17.52 27.30 21.18
C ALA A 389 -16.18 26.59 20.92
N LEU A 390 -15.86 25.59 21.75
CA LEU A 390 -14.66 24.78 21.57
C LEU A 390 -14.74 23.87 20.33
N GLY A 391 -15.90 23.28 20.07
CA GLY A 391 -16.12 22.46 18.88
C GLY A 391 -15.94 23.27 17.60
N LYS A 392 -16.53 24.46 17.51
CA LYS A 392 -16.35 25.37 16.38
C LYS A 392 -14.89 25.80 16.19
N LYS A 393 -14.19 26.11 17.29
CA LYS A 393 -12.77 26.45 17.25
C LYS A 393 -11.94 25.27 16.71
N SER A 394 -12.16 24.06 17.22
CA SER A 394 -11.45 22.85 16.78
C SER A 394 -11.72 22.53 15.31
N ARG A 395 -12.97 22.68 14.86
CA ARG A 395 -13.35 22.54 13.46
C ARG A 395 -12.58 23.52 12.57
N GLN A 396 -12.59 24.80 12.94
CA GLN A 396 -11.91 25.84 12.15
C GLN A 396 -10.40 25.56 12.06
N TYR A 397 -9.79 25.15 13.16
CA TYR A 397 -8.38 24.76 13.16
C TYR A 397 -8.07 23.63 12.17
N VAL A 398 -8.95 22.61 12.10
CA VAL A 398 -8.77 21.53 11.13
C VAL A 398 -8.94 22.03 9.69
N ILE A 399 -9.90 22.87 9.43
CA ILE A 399 -10.11 23.48 8.10
C ILE A 399 -8.86 24.25 7.66
N ASP A 400 -8.30 25.07 8.55
CA ASP A 400 -7.18 25.97 8.25
C ASP A 400 -5.83 25.24 8.11
N ASN A 401 -5.71 24.01 8.66
CA ASN A 401 -4.41 23.33 8.72
C ASN A 401 -4.40 21.95 8.03
N TYR A 402 -5.55 21.29 7.85
CA TYR A 402 -5.64 19.90 7.38
C TYR A 402 -6.57 19.71 6.19
N SER A 403 -7.33 20.75 5.77
CA SER A 403 -8.24 20.59 4.62
C SER A 403 -7.48 20.19 3.36
N VAL A 404 -8.19 19.50 2.47
CA VAL A 404 -7.65 19.09 1.18
C VAL A 404 -7.14 20.29 0.40
N GLU A 405 -7.86 21.42 0.47
CA GLU A 405 -7.53 22.67 -0.19
C GLU A 405 -6.21 23.28 0.34
N VAL A 406 -6.04 23.33 1.66
CA VAL A 406 -4.82 23.88 2.28
C VAL A 406 -3.61 23.00 1.99
N ILE A 407 -3.75 21.69 2.14
CA ILE A 407 -2.66 20.75 1.91
C ILE A 407 -2.34 20.64 0.41
N GLY A 408 -3.38 20.57 -0.43
CA GLY A 408 -3.22 20.53 -1.89
C GLY A 408 -2.49 21.77 -2.42
N LYS A 409 -2.84 22.96 -1.92
CA LYS A 409 -2.17 24.21 -2.29
C LYS A 409 -0.69 24.22 -1.91
N LYS A 410 -0.31 23.67 -0.75
CA LYS A 410 1.10 23.53 -0.36
C LYS A 410 1.88 22.66 -1.35
N PHE A 411 1.29 21.54 -1.78
CA PHE A 411 1.92 20.69 -2.79
C PHE A 411 1.98 21.36 -4.17
N GLU A 412 0.93 22.07 -4.55
CA GLU A 412 0.89 22.87 -5.79
C GLU A 412 2.04 23.91 -5.80
N GLU A 413 2.21 24.67 -4.72
CA GLU A 413 3.30 25.65 -4.56
C GLU A 413 4.70 24.99 -4.65
N ILE A 414 4.86 23.77 -4.10
CA ILE A 414 6.11 23.02 -4.21
C ILE A 414 6.34 22.57 -5.66
N PHE A 415 5.34 21.99 -6.31
CA PHE A 415 5.45 21.49 -7.69
C PHE A 415 5.75 22.64 -8.67
N ASP A 416 5.02 23.75 -8.54
CA ASP A 416 5.21 24.92 -9.40
C ASP A 416 6.57 25.63 -9.18
N SER A 417 7.27 25.33 -8.08
CA SER A 417 8.62 25.84 -7.80
C SER A 417 9.73 25.07 -8.49
N PHE A 418 9.45 23.88 -9.02
CA PHE A 418 10.46 23.05 -9.66
C PHE A 418 10.73 23.49 -11.10
N PRO A 419 11.99 23.51 -11.53
CA PRO A 419 12.31 23.69 -12.94
C PRO A 419 11.92 22.46 -13.77
N ASP A 420 11.82 22.65 -15.09
CA ASP A 420 11.60 21.56 -16.02
C ASP A 420 12.68 20.48 -15.92
N VAL A 421 12.29 19.23 -16.16
CA VAL A 421 13.20 18.09 -16.14
C VAL A 421 13.71 17.80 -17.55
N GLU A 422 15.02 17.72 -17.69
CA GLU A 422 15.66 17.21 -18.90
C GLU A 422 15.81 15.70 -18.83
N TYR A 423 15.10 14.98 -19.70
CA TYR A 423 15.15 13.52 -19.74
C TYR A 423 16.35 13.01 -20.54
N ASP A 424 17.53 13.13 -19.99
CA ASP A 424 18.78 12.59 -20.55
C ASP A 424 19.14 11.20 -20.03
N TYR A 425 18.40 10.71 -19.05
CA TYR A 425 18.61 9.39 -18.48
C TYR A 425 18.01 8.30 -19.38
N LYS A 426 18.73 7.92 -20.40
CA LYS A 426 18.54 6.63 -21.03
C LYS A 426 19.10 5.58 -20.07
N LYS A 427 18.31 4.54 -19.80
CA LYS A 427 18.86 3.33 -19.20
C LYS A 427 19.97 2.89 -20.14
N GLU A 428 21.21 2.89 -19.69
CA GLU A 428 22.25 2.24 -20.45
C GLU A 428 21.83 0.77 -20.58
N GLU A 429 21.55 0.32 -21.81
CA GLU A 429 21.39 -1.12 -22.08
C GLU A 429 22.76 -1.77 -21.83
N LYS A 430 23.02 -2.13 -20.58
CA LYS A 430 24.19 -2.90 -20.25
C LYS A 430 23.83 -4.36 -20.46
N ASN A 431 24.50 -4.98 -21.39
CA ASN A 431 24.41 -6.42 -21.59
C ASN A 431 24.89 -7.10 -20.31
N LEU A 432 23.94 -7.65 -19.55
CA LEU A 432 24.27 -8.49 -18.40
C LEU A 432 25.05 -9.70 -18.92
N ASN A 433 26.17 -10.02 -18.30
CA ASN A 433 26.97 -11.16 -18.67
C ASN A 433 26.80 -12.33 -17.67
N PRO A 434 25.81 -13.20 -17.88
CA PRO A 434 25.60 -14.36 -16.99
C PRO A 434 26.74 -15.39 -17.03
N PHE A 435 27.64 -15.27 -18.00
CA PHE A 435 28.81 -16.15 -18.16
C PHE A 435 30.10 -15.49 -17.68
N PHE A 436 30.01 -14.33 -17.00
CA PHE A 436 31.16 -13.67 -16.40
C PHE A 436 31.89 -14.64 -15.45
N ASN A 437 33.21 -14.72 -15.58
CA ASN A 437 34.09 -15.47 -14.69
C ASN A 437 34.89 -14.45 -13.89
N PRO A 438 34.64 -14.34 -12.58
CA PRO A 438 35.41 -13.44 -11.73
C PRO A 438 36.85 -13.93 -11.55
N ASP A 439 37.77 -13.00 -11.32
CA ASP A 439 39.15 -13.30 -10.98
C ASP A 439 39.22 -13.90 -9.57
N GLU A 440 39.58 -15.16 -9.48
CA GLU A 440 39.65 -15.90 -8.22
C GLU A 440 40.81 -15.45 -7.30
N SER A 441 41.74 -14.63 -7.81
CA SER A 441 42.82 -14.05 -7.01
C SER A 441 42.38 -12.85 -6.15
N LEU A 442 41.19 -12.28 -6.43
CA LEU A 442 40.64 -11.14 -5.67
C LEU A 442 40.24 -11.53 -4.26
N GLY A 443 40.31 -10.59 -3.33
CA GLY A 443 39.72 -10.71 -2.01
C GLY A 443 38.19 -10.91 -2.10
N ASP A 444 37.56 -11.49 -1.07
CA ASP A 444 36.13 -11.81 -1.12
C ASP A 444 35.25 -10.58 -1.40
N LYS A 445 35.65 -9.40 -0.93
CA LYS A 445 34.94 -8.15 -1.17
C LYS A 445 34.99 -7.76 -2.64
N GLU A 446 36.17 -7.61 -3.19
CA GLU A 446 36.38 -7.23 -4.60
C GLU A 446 35.81 -8.29 -5.54
N TRP A 447 35.89 -9.56 -5.14
CA TRP A 447 35.32 -10.68 -5.89
C TRP A 447 33.80 -10.57 -5.97
N VAL A 448 33.10 -10.33 -4.83
CA VAL A 448 31.63 -10.15 -4.81
C VAL A 448 31.21 -8.88 -5.53
N GLU A 449 31.93 -7.77 -5.32
CA GLU A 449 31.67 -6.50 -6.04
C GLU A 449 31.76 -6.70 -7.56
N SER A 450 32.73 -7.49 -8.04
CA SER A 450 32.87 -7.82 -9.46
C SER A 450 31.66 -8.58 -10.03
N LEU A 451 31.01 -9.43 -9.23
CA LEU A 451 29.78 -10.13 -9.62
C LEU A 451 28.60 -9.15 -9.77
N TYR A 452 28.43 -8.25 -8.81
CA TYR A 452 27.39 -7.21 -8.88
C TYR A 452 27.55 -6.35 -10.13
N VAL A 453 28.77 -5.85 -10.37
CA VAL A 453 29.05 -4.96 -11.49
C VAL A 453 28.88 -5.67 -12.85
N ASN A 454 29.50 -6.86 -13.02
CA ASN A 454 29.57 -7.48 -14.34
C ASN A 454 28.37 -8.37 -14.67
N MET A 455 27.68 -8.92 -13.67
CA MET A 455 26.56 -9.82 -13.88
C MET A 455 25.19 -9.18 -13.65
N LEU A 456 25.09 -8.19 -12.76
CA LEU A 456 23.83 -7.55 -12.42
C LEU A 456 23.78 -6.06 -12.80
N ASN A 457 24.94 -5.49 -13.11
CA ASN A 457 25.11 -4.06 -13.39
C ASN A 457 24.57 -3.18 -12.24
N GLU A 458 24.82 -3.60 -11.03
CA GLU A 458 24.39 -2.95 -9.80
C GLU A 458 25.61 -2.76 -8.88
N ILE A 459 25.49 -1.81 -7.95
CA ILE A 459 26.40 -1.68 -6.82
C ILE A 459 25.52 -1.74 -5.57
N ASP A 460 25.55 -2.87 -4.88
CA ASP A 460 24.78 -3.08 -3.64
C ASP A 460 25.73 -3.35 -2.48
N ALA A 461 26.11 -2.28 -1.78
CA ALA A 461 27.02 -2.38 -0.63
C ALA A 461 26.52 -3.33 0.47
N LYS A 462 25.20 -3.34 0.74
CA LYS A 462 24.60 -4.23 1.76
C LYS A 462 24.58 -5.67 1.29
N GLY A 463 24.30 -5.89 0.02
CA GLY A 463 24.37 -7.21 -0.59
C GLY A 463 25.83 -7.74 -0.59
N VAL A 464 26.80 -6.89 -0.85
CA VAL A 464 28.22 -7.26 -0.75
C VAL A 464 28.57 -7.69 0.67
N GLU A 465 28.20 -6.92 1.68
CA GLU A 465 28.40 -7.28 3.10
C GLU A 465 27.71 -8.60 3.47
N HIS A 466 26.48 -8.81 3.00
CA HIS A 466 25.75 -10.05 3.20
C HIS A 466 26.52 -11.26 2.65
N TRP A 467 26.98 -11.17 1.41
CA TRP A 467 27.71 -12.27 0.77
C TRP A 467 29.08 -12.52 1.40
N ILE A 468 29.80 -11.47 1.82
CA ILE A 468 31.04 -11.61 2.57
C ILE A 468 30.80 -12.38 3.87
N LYS A 469 29.75 -12.02 4.62
CA LYS A 469 29.37 -12.72 5.85
C LYS A 469 29.06 -14.21 5.58
N ARG A 470 28.38 -14.51 4.47
CA ARG A 470 28.05 -15.88 4.07
C ARG A 470 29.30 -16.66 3.63
N LEU A 471 30.22 -16.05 2.89
CA LEU A 471 31.49 -16.66 2.50
C LEU A 471 32.37 -16.98 3.70
N ASN A 472 32.32 -16.14 4.75
CA ASN A 472 33.06 -16.37 6.00
C ASN A 472 32.41 -17.41 6.94
N SER A 473 31.17 -17.84 6.67
CA SER A 473 30.42 -18.75 7.56
C SER A 473 30.15 -20.12 6.94
N ASP A 474 29.37 -20.17 5.87
CA ASP A 474 28.73 -21.41 5.42
C ASP A 474 28.77 -21.64 3.90
N LEU A 475 29.06 -20.64 3.09
CA LEU A 475 29.09 -20.73 1.63
C LEU A 475 30.50 -20.67 1.07
N LYS A 476 30.65 -21.24 -0.13
CA LYS A 476 31.86 -21.13 -0.94
C LYS A 476 31.59 -20.31 -2.20
N ARG A 477 32.59 -19.65 -2.76
CA ARG A 477 32.50 -18.82 -3.98
C ARG A 477 31.71 -19.48 -5.13
N PRO A 478 31.86 -20.78 -5.45
CA PRO A 478 31.05 -21.41 -6.50
C PRO A 478 29.56 -21.37 -6.27
N HIS A 479 29.09 -21.42 -5.01
CA HIS A 479 27.67 -21.34 -4.71
C HIS A 479 27.13 -19.89 -4.90
N VAL A 480 27.93 -18.90 -4.50
CA VAL A 480 27.60 -17.49 -4.72
C VAL A 480 27.59 -17.17 -6.22
N LEU A 481 28.59 -17.62 -6.96
CA LEU A 481 28.66 -17.45 -8.41
C LEU A 481 27.45 -18.10 -9.13
N ALA A 482 27.05 -19.30 -8.71
CA ALA A 482 25.87 -19.98 -9.27
C ALA A 482 24.59 -19.18 -9.04
N TYR A 483 24.45 -18.57 -7.86
CA TYR A 483 23.33 -17.67 -7.56
C TYR A 483 23.32 -16.44 -8.46
N PHE A 484 24.45 -15.76 -8.63
CA PHE A 484 24.55 -14.59 -9.51
C PHE A 484 24.31 -14.94 -10.98
N ARG A 485 24.78 -16.09 -11.45
CA ARG A 485 24.50 -16.60 -12.80
C ARG A 485 23.01 -16.81 -13.04
N LYS A 486 22.32 -17.40 -12.05
CA LYS A 486 20.86 -17.59 -12.11
C LYS A 486 20.12 -16.27 -12.26
N ILE A 487 20.42 -15.29 -11.40
CA ILE A 487 19.73 -13.99 -11.42
C ILE A 487 20.07 -13.19 -12.69
N SER A 488 21.35 -13.15 -13.07
CA SER A 488 21.77 -12.49 -14.31
C SER A 488 21.07 -13.05 -15.53
N LYS A 489 20.93 -14.38 -15.60
CA LYS A 489 20.18 -15.03 -16.66
C LYS A 489 18.71 -14.65 -16.65
N GLN A 490 18.05 -14.65 -15.50
CA GLN A 490 16.66 -14.23 -15.38
C GLN A 490 16.45 -12.77 -15.85
N LYS A 491 17.34 -11.86 -15.46
CA LYS A 491 17.29 -10.46 -15.92
C LYS A 491 17.49 -10.33 -17.44
N ASN A 492 18.40 -11.12 -18.02
CA ASN A 492 18.58 -11.17 -19.48
C ASN A 492 17.34 -11.68 -20.21
N ASP A 493 16.75 -12.76 -19.71
CA ASP A 493 15.53 -13.34 -20.28
C ASP A 493 14.39 -12.30 -20.29
N GLN A 494 14.23 -11.51 -19.21
CA GLN A 494 13.26 -10.42 -19.13
C GLN A 494 13.55 -9.31 -20.14
N GLN A 495 14.80 -8.91 -20.33
CA GLN A 495 15.18 -7.90 -21.31
C GLN A 495 14.90 -8.36 -22.75
N GLU A 496 15.21 -9.61 -23.08
CA GLU A 496 14.91 -10.19 -24.39
C GLU A 496 13.39 -10.22 -24.66
N MET A 497 12.59 -10.58 -23.66
CA MET A 497 11.15 -10.57 -23.76
C MET A 497 10.59 -9.18 -24.06
N LEU A 498 11.13 -8.17 -23.40
CA LEU A 498 10.74 -6.78 -23.62
C LEU A 498 11.10 -6.30 -25.05
N LYS A 499 12.27 -6.67 -25.57
CA LYS A 499 12.67 -6.40 -26.96
C LYS A 499 11.70 -7.01 -27.96
N ILE A 500 11.37 -8.29 -27.80
CA ILE A 500 10.41 -9.01 -28.63
C ILE A 500 9.04 -8.32 -28.57
N GLN A 501 8.56 -7.99 -27.38
CA GLN A 501 7.30 -7.28 -27.19
C GLN A 501 7.27 -5.95 -27.92
N THR A 502 8.33 -5.16 -27.80
CA THR A 502 8.44 -3.86 -28.47
C THR A 502 8.44 -4.01 -30.00
N GLU A 503 9.20 -4.98 -30.53
CA GLU A 503 9.24 -5.28 -31.97
C GLU A 503 7.86 -5.70 -32.52
N LEU A 504 7.12 -6.52 -31.78
CA LEU A 504 5.82 -7.01 -32.19
C LEU A 504 4.72 -5.93 -32.06
N GLN A 505 4.79 -5.07 -31.04
CA GLN A 505 3.86 -3.96 -30.87
C GLN A 505 3.94 -2.93 -32.01
N ALA A 506 5.12 -2.72 -32.57
CA ALA A 506 5.30 -1.82 -33.71
C ALA A 506 4.56 -2.29 -35.00
N LYS A 507 4.12 -3.56 -35.07
CA LYS A 507 3.46 -4.18 -36.21
C LYS A 507 2.00 -4.52 -35.89
N SER A 508 1.20 -3.54 -35.59
CA SER A 508 -0.08 -3.68 -34.88
C SER A 508 -1.19 -4.45 -35.59
N ASP A 509 -1.15 -4.57 -36.93
CA ASP A 509 -2.27 -5.09 -37.73
C ASP A 509 -2.08 -6.52 -38.22
N GLU A 510 -0.99 -7.17 -37.83
CA GLU A 510 -0.69 -8.54 -38.24
C GLU A 510 -1.33 -9.55 -37.28
N LYS A 511 -1.96 -10.60 -37.84
CA LYS A 511 -2.38 -11.78 -37.09
C LYS A 511 -1.20 -12.73 -36.94
N ARG A 512 -0.94 -13.20 -35.71
CA ARG A 512 0.28 -13.94 -35.38
C ARG A 512 -0.02 -15.22 -34.61
N ILE A 513 0.72 -16.26 -34.93
CA ILE A 513 0.77 -17.52 -34.19
C ILE A 513 2.18 -17.70 -33.66
N ALA A 514 2.34 -18.01 -32.37
CA ALA A 514 3.59 -18.51 -31.81
C ALA A 514 3.57 -20.03 -31.70
N PHE A 515 4.65 -20.68 -32.09
CA PHE A 515 4.90 -22.08 -31.83
C PHE A 515 6.19 -22.18 -31.00
N ILE A 516 6.11 -22.66 -29.76
CA ILE A 516 7.21 -22.64 -28.78
C ILE A 516 7.71 -24.05 -28.53
N GLU A 517 8.95 -24.33 -28.94
CA GLU A 517 9.61 -25.62 -28.68
C GLU A 517 11.10 -25.40 -28.35
N PRO A 518 11.49 -25.27 -27.09
CA PRO A 518 12.86 -25.01 -26.67
C PRO A 518 13.63 -26.26 -26.21
N THR A 519 13.05 -27.45 -26.29
CA THR A 519 13.50 -28.60 -25.53
C THR A 519 14.81 -29.19 -26.08
N ASN A 520 14.78 -29.78 -27.27
CA ASN A 520 15.92 -30.40 -27.93
C ASN A 520 15.72 -30.55 -29.45
N GLU A 521 16.77 -30.92 -30.17
CA GLU A 521 16.75 -31.06 -31.62
C GLU A 521 15.66 -32.03 -32.13
N GLN A 522 15.49 -33.16 -31.43
CA GLN A 522 14.52 -34.18 -31.85
C GLN A 522 13.09 -33.65 -31.79
N GLN A 523 12.73 -32.89 -30.73
CA GLN A 523 11.42 -32.29 -30.57
C GLN A 523 11.19 -31.17 -31.60
N ILE A 524 12.22 -30.40 -31.93
CA ILE A 524 12.12 -29.34 -32.96
C ILE A 524 11.88 -29.98 -34.33
N ILE A 525 12.62 -31.03 -34.69
CA ILE A 525 12.41 -31.75 -35.94
C ILE A 525 11.01 -32.39 -35.98
N ALA A 526 10.59 -33.03 -34.88
CA ALA A 526 9.26 -33.62 -34.80
C ALA A 526 8.17 -32.58 -34.95
N SER A 527 8.29 -31.44 -34.25
CA SER A 527 7.31 -30.35 -34.29
C SER A 527 7.26 -29.64 -35.64
N SER A 528 8.37 -29.60 -36.39
CA SER A 528 8.41 -29.00 -37.73
C SER A 528 7.42 -29.63 -38.71
N SER A 529 7.12 -30.94 -38.53
CA SER A 529 6.16 -31.68 -39.34
C SER A 529 4.70 -31.16 -39.20
N ILE A 530 4.39 -30.51 -38.08
CA ILE A 530 3.05 -29.99 -37.78
C ILE A 530 2.84 -28.60 -38.41
N LEU A 531 3.91 -27.83 -38.64
CA LEU A 531 3.83 -26.44 -39.08
C LEU A 531 3.12 -26.24 -40.43
N PRO A 532 3.27 -27.12 -41.44
CA PRO A 532 2.49 -26.99 -42.67
C PRO A 532 0.98 -27.11 -42.47
N SER A 533 0.57 -27.98 -41.54
CA SER A 533 -0.84 -28.17 -41.18
C SER A 533 -1.40 -26.94 -40.47
N LEU A 534 -0.63 -26.37 -39.55
CA LEU A 534 -0.97 -25.10 -38.89
C LEU A 534 -1.09 -23.96 -39.87
N SER A 535 -0.12 -23.78 -40.77
CA SER A 535 -0.13 -22.75 -41.78
C SER A 535 -1.34 -22.89 -42.74
N LYS A 536 -1.72 -24.11 -43.07
CA LYS A 536 -2.89 -24.41 -43.88
C LYS A 536 -4.20 -24.13 -43.15
N LYS A 537 -4.27 -24.45 -41.84
CA LYS A 537 -5.45 -24.19 -41.02
C LYS A 537 -5.66 -22.68 -40.79
N TYR A 538 -4.59 -21.92 -40.69
CA TYR A 538 -4.60 -20.48 -40.39
C TYR A 538 -3.86 -19.66 -41.47
N PRO A 539 -4.36 -19.60 -42.69
CA PRO A 539 -3.63 -19.05 -43.85
C PRO A 539 -3.34 -17.55 -43.77
N ASN A 540 -4.10 -16.81 -42.93
CA ASN A 540 -3.95 -15.36 -42.73
C ASN A 540 -3.07 -14.99 -41.53
N TYR A 541 -2.41 -15.95 -40.89
CA TYR A 541 -1.58 -15.73 -39.74
C TYR A 541 -0.11 -15.91 -40.07
N LYS A 542 0.74 -15.06 -39.53
CA LYS A 542 2.19 -15.23 -39.58
C LYS A 542 2.62 -16.16 -38.46
N LEU A 543 3.29 -17.24 -38.81
CA LEU A 543 3.76 -18.25 -37.87
C LEU A 543 5.18 -17.90 -37.38
N TYR A 544 5.31 -17.61 -36.11
CA TYR A 544 6.56 -17.39 -35.43
C TYR A 544 6.97 -18.68 -34.72
N TYR A 545 8.20 -19.12 -34.91
CA TYR A 545 8.75 -20.27 -34.20
C TYR A 545 9.69 -19.79 -33.11
N ILE A 546 9.51 -20.24 -31.87
CA ILE A 546 10.24 -19.76 -30.71
C ILE A 546 11.06 -20.91 -30.13
N THR A 547 12.39 -20.76 -30.15
CA THR A 547 13.31 -21.78 -29.67
C THR A 547 14.62 -21.17 -29.18
N LYS A 548 15.51 -22.00 -28.62
CA LYS A 548 16.84 -21.54 -28.18
C LYS A 548 17.74 -21.21 -29.39
N PRO A 549 18.63 -20.20 -29.29
CA PRO A 549 19.48 -19.77 -30.38
C PRO A 549 20.31 -20.91 -31.03
N GLN A 550 20.75 -21.88 -30.26
CA GLN A 550 21.53 -23.04 -30.74
C GLN A 550 20.77 -23.95 -31.71
N TYR A 551 19.44 -23.79 -31.82
CA TYR A 551 18.58 -24.60 -32.67
C TYR A 551 17.98 -23.80 -33.85
N PHE A 552 18.36 -22.54 -34.03
CA PHE A 552 17.83 -21.70 -35.10
C PHE A 552 18.04 -22.30 -36.50
N ASP A 553 19.21 -22.87 -36.74
CA ASP A 553 19.55 -23.44 -38.04
C ASP A 553 18.65 -24.62 -38.45
N LEU A 554 18.01 -25.29 -37.48
CA LEU A 554 17.11 -26.42 -37.75
C LEU A 554 15.75 -25.97 -38.28
N ILE A 555 15.35 -24.73 -38.03
CA ILE A 555 13.99 -24.29 -38.29
C ILE A 555 13.90 -22.97 -39.09
N ASN A 556 14.94 -22.15 -39.13
CA ASN A 556 14.93 -20.82 -39.70
C ASN A 556 14.60 -20.80 -41.23
N SER A 557 14.91 -21.86 -41.95
CA SER A 557 14.61 -22.03 -43.40
C SER A 557 13.29 -22.76 -43.68
N HIS A 558 12.50 -23.08 -42.63
CA HIS A 558 11.25 -23.80 -42.81
C HIS A 558 10.19 -22.95 -43.53
N PRO A 559 9.57 -23.43 -44.65
CA PRO A 559 8.73 -22.61 -45.51
C PRO A 559 7.45 -22.08 -44.83
N SER A 560 6.99 -22.73 -43.77
CA SER A 560 5.82 -22.29 -42.98
C SER A 560 6.16 -21.30 -41.87
N VAL A 561 7.44 -21.05 -41.58
CA VAL A 561 7.87 -20.17 -40.52
C VAL A 561 8.12 -18.77 -41.09
N TYR A 562 7.44 -17.79 -40.51
CA TYR A 562 7.66 -16.39 -40.90
C TYR A 562 8.93 -15.83 -40.26
N LYS A 563 9.17 -16.11 -38.97
CA LYS A 563 10.34 -15.66 -38.22
C LYS A 563 10.61 -16.58 -37.04
N VAL A 564 11.91 -16.82 -36.77
CA VAL A 564 12.34 -17.51 -35.54
C VAL A 564 12.70 -16.47 -34.50
N LEU A 565 12.25 -16.68 -33.26
CA LEU A 565 12.52 -15.82 -32.10
C LEU A 565 13.26 -16.61 -31.01
N THR A 566 14.04 -15.90 -30.22
CA THR A 566 14.75 -16.48 -29.07
C THR A 566 13.76 -16.84 -27.97
N TYR A 567 13.83 -18.07 -27.50
CA TYR A 567 13.05 -18.54 -26.36
C TYR A 567 13.55 -17.90 -25.06
N SER A 568 12.61 -17.44 -24.25
CA SER A 568 12.78 -17.08 -22.84
C SER A 568 11.79 -17.90 -22.01
N SER A 569 12.19 -18.28 -20.80
CA SER A 569 11.32 -19.02 -19.87
C SER A 569 10.03 -18.28 -19.50
N GLU A 570 9.98 -16.97 -19.65
CA GLU A 570 8.77 -16.15 -19.48
C GLU A 570 7.69 -16.44 -20.53
N MET A 571 8.10 -16.97 -21.69
CA MET A 571 7.20 -17.36 -22.77
C MET A 571 6.42 -18.65 -22.47
N ASP A 572 6.79 -19.38 -21.44
CA ASP A 572 6.02 -20.51 -20.93
C ASP A 572 4.70 -20.06 -20.29
N ASN A 573 4.56 -18.78 -19.98
CA ASN A 573 3.29 -18.20 -19.62
C ASN A 573 2.52 -17.75 -20.88
N VAL A 574 1.83 -18.69 -21.50
CA VAL A 574 1.06 -18.50 -22.73
C VAL A 574 0.07 -17.33 -22.63
N LEU A 575 -0.52 -17.09 -21.47
CA LEU A 575 -1.45 -15.97 -21.25
C LEU A 575 -0.80 -14.60 -21.39
N ASN A 576 0.47 -14.46 -21.01
CA ASN A 576 1.18 -13.19 -21.21
C ASN A 576 1.43 -12.94 -22.70
N LEU A 577 1.53 -13.98 -23.49
CA LEU A 577 1.75 -13.89 -24.93
C LEU A 577 0.44 -13.62 -25.69
N GLU A 578 -0.66 -14.25 -25.31
CA GLU A 578 -1.99 -14.09 -25.93
C GLU A 578 -2.75 -12.87 -25.41
N GLY A 579 -2.30 -12.26 -24.31
CA GLY A 579 -2.92 -11.09 -23.71
C GLY A 579 -4.16 -11.43 -22.87
N LYS A 580 -4.47 -10.57 -21.90
CA LYS A 580 -5.69 -10.63 -21.08
C LYS A 580 -6.60 -9.47 -21.42
N ALA A 581 -7.88 -9.78 -21.64
CA ALA A 581 -8.98 -8.82 -21.76
C ALA A 581 -8.67 -7.63 -22.69
N ASP A 582 -8.14 -6.52 -22.19
CA ASP A 582 -7.96 -5.27 -22.96
C ASP A 582 -6.52 -5.03 -23.41
N LYS A 583 -5.57 -5.91 -23.08
CA LYS A 583 -4.19 -5.80 -23.59
C LYS A 583 -4.11 -6.42 -24.97
N LYS A 584 -3.57 -5.66 -25.92
CA LYS A 584 -3.28 -6.17 -27.24
C LYS A 584 -2.30 -7.34 -27.13
N PRO A 585 -2.65 -8.55 -27.60
CA PRO A 585 -1.78 -9.72 -27.49
C PRO A 585 -0.51 -9.53 -28.32
N MET A 586 0.58 -10.16 -27.89
CA MET A 586 1.78 -10.30 -28.74
C MET A 586 1.51 -11.29 -29.87
N PHE A 587 0.77 -12.35 -29.57
CA PHE A 587 0.32 -13.37 -30.50
C PHE A 587 -1.17 -13.63 -30.28
N ASP A 588 -1.91 -13.81 -31.37
CA ASP A 588 -3.33 -14.15 -31.32
C ASP A 588 -3.54 -15.59 -30.85
N MET A 589 -2.58 -16.47 -31.09
CA MET A 589 -2.58 -17.87 -30.65
C MET A 589 -1.17 -18.33 -30.31
N VAL A 590 -1.03 -19.16 -29.28
CA VAL A 590 0.23 -19.73 -28.84
C VAL A 590 0.11 -21.24 -28.70
N PHE A 591 1.03 -21.97 -29.33
CA PHE A 591 1.19 -23.41 -29.22
C PHE A 591 2.51 -23.72 -28.51
N ALA A 592 2.42 -24.33 -27.34
CA ALA A 592 3.57 -24.62 -26.48
C ALA A 592 3.60 -26.12 -26.09
N PRO A 593 3.85 -27.05 -27.05
CA PRO A 593 3.76 -28.48 -26.79
C PRO A 593 4.73 -28.99 -25.74
N HIS A 594 5.87 -28.33 -25.53
CA HIS A 594 6.85 -28.67 -24.51
C HIS A 594 6.32 -28.57 -23.08
N LEU A 595 5.28 -27.77 -22.83
CA LEU A 595 4.68 -27.62 -21.50
C LEU A 595 3.88 -28.86 -21.08
N GLY A 596 3.32 -29.58 -22.04
CA GLY A 596 2.55 -30.81 -21.82
C GLY A 596 1.37 -30.64 -20.84
N MET A 597 0.53 -31.68 -20.76
CA MET A 597 -0.64 -31.69 -19.84
C MET A 597 -0.31 -31.77 -18.35
N LYS A 598 0.95 -32.03 -18.00
CA LYS A 598 1.40 -32.17 -16.60
C LYS A 598 1.64 -30.85 -15.89
N ASN A 599 1.80 -29.75 -16.60
CA ASN A 599 1.97 -28.44 -16.02
C ASN A 599 0.61 -27.85 -15.63
N ASN A 600 0.12 -28.23 -14.47
CA ASN A 600 -1.12 -27.75 -13.87
C ASN A 600 -1.16 -26.24 -13.60
N TYR A 601 -0.12 -25.52 -13.97
CA TYR A 601 0.03 -24.11 -13.74
C TYR A 601 -1.11 -23.28 -14.33
N PHE A 602 -1.57 -23.70 -15.51
CA PHE A 602 -2.67 -23.03 -16.22
C PHE A 602 -4.06 -23.41 -15.69
N ARG A 603 -4.21 -24.50 -14.97
CA ARG A 603 -5.51 -24.94 -14.44
C ARG A 603 -6.07 -24.06 -13.32
N ASN A 604 -5.23 -23.29 -12.65
CA ASN A 604 -5.63 -22.38 -11.59
C ASN A 604 -5.99 -20.98 -12.07
N CYS A 605 -5.75 -20.68 -13.32
CA CYS A 605 -6.06 -19.39 -13.94
C CYS A 605 -7.28 -19.57 -14.82
N GLN A 606 -8.46 -19.44 -14.27
CA GLN A 606 -9.75 -19.27 -14.93
C GLN A 606 -10.01 -19.92 -16.32
N ASP A 607 -11.23 -20.25 -16.59
CA ASP A 607 -11.83 -20.99 -17.70
C ASP A 607 -11.43 -20.66 -19.14
N GLN A 608 -10.55 -19.71 -19.39
CA GLN A 608 -10.19 -19.22 -20.73
C GLN A 608 -8.97 -19.89 -21.35
N ILE A 609 -8.30 -20.79 -20.67
CA ILE A 609 -6.96 -21.26 -21.04
C ILE A 609 -6.98 -22.62 -21.71
N ASP A 610 -8.00 -23.38 -21.47
CA ASP A 610 -8.02 -24.81 -21.77
C ASP A 610 -7.94 -25.14 -23.25
N TYR A 611 -8.41 -24.24 -24.12
CA TYR A 611 -8.52 -24.59 -25.54
C TYR A 611 -7.20 -24.56 -26.30
N ASN A 612 -6.27 -23.66 -25.99
CA ASN A 612 -5.03 -23.55 -26.76
C ASN A 612 -4.02 -24.66 -26.45
N ILE A 613 -4.05 -25.19 -25.25
CA ILE A 613 -3.21 -26.31 -24.83
C ILE A 613 -3.77 -27.64 -25.38
N TYR A 614 -5.09 -27.76 -25.45
CA TYR A 614 -5.76 -28.99 -25.91
C TYR A 614 -5.79 -29.12 -27.46
N GLU A 615 -5.77 -28.02 -28.20
CA GLU A 615 -5.70 -28.09 -29.68
C GLU A 615 -4.34 -28.54 -30.21
N CYS A 616 -3.30 -28.55 -29.38
CA CYS A 616 -1.97 -29.03 -29.73
C CYS A 616 -1.73 -30.53 -29.45
N SER A 617 -2.61 -31.18 -28.73
CA SER A 617 -2.57 -32.60 -28.44
C SER A 617 -3.51 -33.35 -29.40
#